data_a025413ac409a61cf7a1f0337b9f7dc5
#
_entry.id   a025413ac409a61cf7a1f0337b9f7dc5
#
_cell.length_a   1.000
_cell.length_b   1.000
_cell.length_c   1.000
_cell.angle_alpha   90.00
_cell.angle_beta   90.00
_cell.angle_gamma   90.00
#
_symmetry.space_group_name_H-M   'P 1'
#
loop_
_entity.id
_entity.type
_entity.pdbx_description
1 polymer ?
#
loop_
_entity_poly.entity_id
_entity_poly.type
_entity_poly.pdbx_seq_one_letter_code
_entity_poly.pdbx_strand_id
1 'polypeptide(L)'
;MRESGTVKGAPSKLLLLGNPNAGKSTLFNALTGGHARVGNWHGVTVSALEGEALLSGNRVQVADLPGVYCADGLSMEERAACAYLEEHPEGVVCLVSECAALPRSLALLSALAKGRRAILVLTKKRQFVRQGGRLEERELERVLGIPVVSAEGVPPRELRERVGEALLRAGQLGAASEEGRSLPKEVYTRARMRLTKLDRFLLHPAAACAVFALLLAAAFFLTFSPVGPGGLLKGLVEALIDQIKEAFQTHIPSPVLCSFVGEGLVGSVGGVLCFLPQIGMLFLFLTLLEESGLLSRLAFFTDGTLSRAGLSGRAVFSLLMGFGCTAAAILSTRGLDDKRMQRRVIWCLPYLSCSAKLPVYLTLASSFFQDQFLAALLLYVLGAGLSFAVLLFLGGEKGAPFVLEFAPLRLPEAKTVAKALCFQLKQFIIKLGTVILAFFIASWLLSSFDFAFRFVPVEESMLAHLCGGLQWLFAPVGMEDWRIAYAALSGLVAKENVAASLELFFPVFPYGARSAFALAVFVLASSPCVSAVAAAAREVGIKPALLYAVAETAGALLLCYLVYFLTGLGASAALPLIAAVILISVFGRTFRAGIHRKRGNFAQKLHRRA
;
A
#
# COMPACT_ATOMS: atom_id res chain seq x y z
N MET A 1 46.64 24.14 -0.18
CA MET A 1 46.69 22.69 -0.37
C MET A 1 47.42 22.09 0.83
N ARG A 2 46.71 21.55 1.81
CA ARG A 2 47.28 20.76 2.91
C ARG A 2 46.95 19.30 2.58
N GLU A 3 47.95 18.51 2.30
CA GLU A 3 47.86 17.06 2.17
C GLU A 3 47.30 16.49 3.46
N SER A 4 46.10 15.91 3.37
CA SER A 4 45.47 15.19 4.45
C SER A 4 46.18 13.85 4.63
N GLY A 5 47.00 13.77 5.70
CA GLY A 5 47.66 12.54 6.09
C GLY A 5 46.62 11.45 6.40
N THR A 6 46.47 10.52 5.50
CA THR A 6 45.75 9.27 5.74
C THR A 6 46.53 8.46 6.78
N VAL A 7 45.93 8.25 7.95
CA VAL A 7 46.45 7.32 8.95
C VAL A 7 46.49 5.92 8.30
N LYS A 8 47.70 5.39 8.08
CA LYS A 8 47.90 4.03 7.54
C LYS A 8 47.16 3.02 8.44
N GLY A 9 46.13 2.38 7.89
CA GLY A 9 45.35 1.33 8.58
C GLY A 9 43.89 1.68 8.87
N ALA A 10 43.37 2.86 8.53
CA ALA A 10 41.94 3.16 8.66
C ALA A 10 41.14 2.38 7.61
N PRO A 11 40.03 1.69 8.00
CA PRO A 11 39.18 0.97 7.04
C PRO A 11 38.55 1.95 6.06
N SER A 12 38.59 1.59 4.78
CA SER A 12 38.08 2.42 3.69
C SER A 12 36.56 2.35 3.54
N LYS A 13 35.90 1.29 4.08
CA LYS A 13 34.47 1.01 3.87
C LYS A 13 33.79 0.57 5.16
N LEU A 14 32.59 1.15 5.41
CA LEU A 14 31.69 0.84 6.54
C LEU A 14 30.37 0.31 6.01
N LEU A 15 29.99 -0.91 6.38
CA LEU A 15 28.81 -1.63 5.89
C LEU A 15 27.75 -1.64 6.98
N LEU A 16 26.65 -0.89 6.80
CA LEU A 16 25.55 -0.86 7.79
C LEU A 16 24.67 -2.08 7.63
N LEU A 17 24.71 -2.97 8.59
CA LEU A 17 23.91 -4.20 8.68
C LEU A 17 22.91 -4.09 9.84
N GLY A 18 21.78 -4.72 9.75
CA GLY A 18 20.81 -4.81 10.85
C GLY A 18 19.38 -5.01 10.38
N ASN A 19 18.48 -5.23 11.33
CA ASN A 19 17.07 -5.47 11.06
C ASN A 19 16.42 -4.27 10.34
N PRO A 20 15.36 -4.48 9.54
CA PRO A 20 14.50 -3.38 9.11
C PRO A 20 14.05 -2.55 10.32
N ASN A 21 13.94 -1.24 10.16
CA ASN A 21 13.56 -0.28 11.21
C ASN A 21 14.54 -0.12 12.40
N ALA A 22 15.69 -0.77 12.38
CA ALA A 22 16.71 -0.59 13.41
C ALA A 22 17.35 0.82 13.42
N GLY A 23 17.02 1.67 12.44
CA GLY A 23 17.56 3.03 12.34
C GLY A 23 18.78 3.15 11.43
N LYS A 24 19.06 2.17 10.55
CA LYS A 24 20.19 2.18 9.60
C LYS A 24 20.24 3.43 8.73
N SER A 25 19.16 3.72 8.01
CA SER A 25 19.10 4.89 7.12
C SER A 25 19.15 6.23 7.88
N THR A 26 18.67 6.26 9.13
CA THR A 26 18.82 7.42 10.01
C THR A 26 20.31 7.61 10.37
N LEU A 27 20.98 6.53 10.74
CA LEU A 27 22.44 6.54 11.00
C LEU A 27 23.21 6.92 9.74
N PHE A 28 22.89 6.34 8.59
CA PHE A 28 23.50 6.67 7.30
C PHE A 28 23.43 8.18 7.01
N ASN A 29 22.23 8.76 7.12
CA ASN A 29 22.02 10.19 6.90
C ASN A 29 22.78 11.06 7.93
N ALA A 30 22.86 10.63 9.19
CA ALA A 30 23.63 11.33 10.21
C ALA A 30 25.15 11.30 9.93
N LEU A 31 25.67 10.19 9.40
CA LEU A 31 27.08 10.03 9.07
C LEU A 31 27.46 10.77 7.78
N THR A 32 26.66 10.63 6.71
CA THR A 32 26.95 11.18 5.37
C THR A 32 26.46 12.62 5.16
N GLY A 33 25.66 13.16 6.10
CA GLY A 33 25.07 14.49 5.94
C GLY A 33 23.93 14.55 4.91
N GLY A 34 23.35 13.40 4.55
CA GLY A 34 22.26 13.31 3.57
C GLY A 34 22.70 13.26 2.10
N HIS A 35 24.00 13.19 1.83
CA HIS A 35 24.56 13.03 0.49
C HIS A 35 24.64 11.55 0.14
N ALA A 36 23.55 11.01 -0.41
CA ALA A 36 23.46 9.63 -0.88
C ALA A 36 23.54 9.56 -2.41
N ARG A 37 24.28 8.58 -2.94
CA ARG A 37 24.19 8.14 -4.33
C ARG A 37 23.45 6.80 -4.36
N VAL A 38 22.51 6.64 -5.26
CA VAL A 38 21.83 5.36 -5.48
C VAL A 38 22.73 4.51 -6.35
N GLY A 39 23.33 3.47 -5.79
CA GLY A 39 24.06 2.43 -6.53
C GLY A 39 23.09 1.35 -7.00
N ASN A 40 23.14 0.99 -8.29
CA ASN A 40 22.46 -0.21 -8.81
C ASN A 40 23.42 -1.40 -8.65
N TRP A 41 22.99 -2.40 -7.93
CA TRP A 41 23.78 -3.62 -7.75
C TRP A 41 23.64 -4.54 -8.95
N HIS A 42 24.77 -5.07 -9.42
CA HIS A 42 24.80 -5.99 -10.54
C HIS A 42 24.04 -7.28 -10.18
N GLY A 43 22.97 -7.56 -10.91
CA GLY A 43 22.20 -8.82 -10.78
C GLY A 43 21.04 -8.82 -9.80
N VAL A 44 20.79 -7.73 -9.04
CA VAL A 44 19.64 -7.64 -8.13
C VAL A 44 18.96 -6.28 -8.27
N THR A 45 17.63 -6.26 -8.35
CA THR A 45 16.80 -5.04 -8.47
C THR A 45 16.65 -4.27 -7.15
N VAL A 46 17.66 -4.35 -6.27
CA VAL A 46 17.66 -3.68 -4.96
C VAL A 46 18.68 -2.56 -5.00
N SER A 47 18.26 -1.33 -4.75
CA SER A 47 19.13 -0.15 -4.68
C SER A 47 19.78 -0.07 -3.30
N ALA A 48 21.12 -0.06 -3.25
CA ALA A 48 21.86 0.34 -2.04
C ALA A 48 22.09 1.85 -2.06
N LEU A 49 22.08 2.44 -0.88
CA LEU A 49 22.51 3.81 -0.69
C LEU A 49 24.00 3.80 -0.31
N GLU A 50 24.83 4.40 -1.15
CA GLU A 50 26.24 4.62 -0.84
C GLU A 50 26.49 6.11 -0.64
N GLY A 51 27.39 6.44 0.28
CA GLY A 51 27.77 7.81 0.59
C GLY A 51 29.14 7.89 1.20
N GLU A 52 29.73 9.07 1.21
CA GLU A 52 31.00 9.34 1.87
C GLU A 52 30.76 10.04 3.20
N ALA A 53 31.50 9.64 4.22
CA ALA A 53 31.47 10.26 5.53
C ALA A 53 32.92 10.59 5.97
N LEU A 54 33.08 11.74 6.64
CA LEU A 54 34.33 12.09 7.31
C LEU A 54 34.21 11.63 8.77
N LEU A 55 34.90 10.53 9.11
CA LEU A 55 34.87 9.90 10.43
C LEU A 55 36.25 10.02 11.07
N SER A 56 36.36 10.75 12.19
CA SER A 56 37.62 11.02 12.89
C SER A 56 38.76 11.45 11.94
N GLY A 57 38.44 12.33 10.98
CA GLY A 57 39.41 12.85 10.02
C GLY A 57 39.69 11.98 8.79
N ASN A 58 39.17 10.76 8.73
CA ASN A 58 39.34 9.84 7.59
C ASN A 58 38.10 9.84 6.69
N ARG A 59 38.30 9.82 5.37
CA ARG A 59 37.19 9.58 4.42
C ARG A 59 36.87 8.10 4.37
N VAL A 60 35.64 7.76 4.69
CA VAL A 60 35.11 6.39 4.72
C VAL A 60 33.89 6.28 3.82
N GLN A 61 33.85 5.29 2.96
CA GLN A 61 32.64 4.95 2.20
C GLN A 61 31.68 4.23 3.12
N VAL A 62 30.44 4.70 3.17
CA VAL A 62 29.36 4.11 3.97
C VAL A 62 28.32 3.52 3.03
N ALA A 63 27.99 2.24 3.20
CA ALA A 63 26.96 1.57 2.44
C ALA A 63 25.81 1.15 3.37
N ASP A 64 24.58 1.60 3.07
CA ASP A 64 23.35 1.17 3.77
C ASP A 64 22.81 -0.11 3.11
N LEU A 65 23.05 -1.24 3.76
CA LEU A 65 22.58 -2.54 3.26
C LEU A 65 21.08 -2.71 3.52
N PRO A 66 20.36 -3.46 2.66
CA PRO A 66 18.99 -3.83 2.93
C PRO A 66 18.81 -4.45 4.31
N GLY A 67 17.60 -4.31 4.88
CA GLY A 67 17.30 -4.89 6.19
C GLY A 67 17.26 -6.42 6.13
N VAL A 68 17.95 -7.08 7.05
CA VAL A 68 18.05 -8.54 7.13
C VAL A 68 17.47 -9.01 8.45
N TYR A 69 16.57 -10.01 8.41
CA TYR A 69 16.02 -10.65 9.61
C TYR A 69 16.67 -12.00 9.90
N CYS A 70 17.04 -12.76 8.86
CA CYS A 70 17.65 -14.08 8.95
C CYS A 70 18.86 -14.18 8.03
N ALA A 71 19.81 -15.03 8.40
CA ALA A 71 20.98 -15.33 7.57
C ALA A 71 20.69 -16.32 6.43
N ASP A 72 19.51 -16.96 6.43
CA ASP A 72 19.15 -18.03 5.49
C ASP A 72 18.84 -17.54 4.06
N GLY A 73 18.94 -16.22 3.79
CA GLY A 73 18.78 -15.63 2.46
C GLY A 73 17.40 -15.89 1.82
N LEU A 74 16.35 -15.94 2.63
CA LEU A 74 14.99 -16.24 2.17
C LEU A 74 14.40 -15.12 1.31
N SER A 75 14.73 -13.85 1.62
CA SER A 75 14.29 -12.71 0.82
C SER A 75 15.33 -12.28 -0.22
N MET A 76 14.88 -11.58 -1.28
CA MET A 76 15.80 -11.00 -2.27
C MET A 76 16.72 -9.94 -1.65
N GLU A 77 16.23 -9.20 -0.66
CA GLU A 77 16.97 -8.19 0.07
C GLU A 77 18.08 -8.81 0.93
N GLU A 78 17.78 -9.94 1.58
CA GLU A 78 18.75 -10.71 2.36
C GLU A 78 19.86 -11.28 1.48
N ARG A 79 19.51 -11.84 0.31
CA ARG A 79 20.50 -12.32 -0.67
C ARG A 79 21.39 -11.20 -1.20
N ALA A 80 20.80 -10.03 -1.46
CA ALA A 80 21.56 -8.87 -1.90
C ALA A 80 22.55 -8.39 -0.83
N ALA A 81 22.13 -8.35 0.43
CA ALA A 81 23.00 -7.97 1.54
C ALA A 81 24.15 -8.99 1.73
N CYS A 82 23.85 -10.31 1.64
CA CYS A 82 24.87 -11.36 1.71
C CYS A 82 25.88 -11.25 0.56
N ALA A 83 25.42 -11.10 -0.68
CA ALA A 83 26.29 -10.95 -1.85
C ALA A 83 27.22 -9.72 -1.71
N TYR A 84 26.66 -8.59 -1.27
CA TYR A 84 27.45 -7.38 -1.07
C TYR A 84 28.51 -7.52 0.04
N LEU A 85 28.17 -8.24 1.12
CA LEU A 85 29.13 -8.57 2.16
C LEU A 85 30.25 -9.46 1.60
N GLU A 86 29.96 -10.44 0.75
CA GLU A 86 30.95 -11.31 0.11
C GLU A 86 31.86 -10.57 -0.87
N GLU A 87 31.34 -9.60 -1.63
CA GLU A 87 32.10 -8.75 -2.55
C GLU A 87 33.05 -7.78 -1.84
N HIS A 88 32.78 -7.45 -0.56
CA HIS A 88 33.58 -6.50 0.22
C HIS A 88 34.10 -7.11 1.52
N PRO A 89 35.05 -8.06 1.46
CA PRO A 89 35.56 -8.75 2.64
C PRO A 89 36.40 -7.83 3.58
N GLU A 90 36.98 -6.75 3.05
CA GLU A 90 37.78 -5.77 3.79
C GLU A 90 36.92 -4.76 4.57
N GLY A 91 35.63 -4.66 4.26
CA GLY A 91 34.74 -3.70 4.89
C GLY A 91 34.46 -4.03 6.35
N VAL A 92 34.42 -3.00 7.20
CA VAL A 92 33.97 -3.16 8.60
C VAL A 92 32.47 -3.20 8.66
N VAL A 93 31.92 -4.21 9.33
CA VAL A 93 30.47 -4.37 9.51
C VAL A 93 30.00 -3.54 10.71
N CYS A 94 29.12 -2.59 10.46
CA CYS A 94 28.43 -1.83 11.50
C CYS A 94 27.05 -2.45 11.73
N LEU A 95 26.90 -3.24 12.79
CA LEU A 95 25.61 -3.75 13.19
C LEU A 95 24.80 -2.63 13.85
N VAL A 96 23.71 -2.23 13.22
CA VAL A 96 22.74 -1.28 13.79
C VAL A 96 21.59 -2.06 14.41
N SER A 97 21.43 -1.95 15.73
CA SER A 97 20.43 -2.71 16.48
C SER A 97 19.65 -1.85 17.44
N GLU A 98 18.34 -2.06 17.49
CA GLU A 98 17.54 -1.61 18.63
C GLU A 98 17.91 -2.40 19.87
N CYS A 99 18.00 -1.74 21.03
CA CYS A 99 18.32 -2.42 22.29
C CYS A 99 17.35 -3.58 22.59
N ALA A 100 16.07 -3.48 22.23
CA ALA A 100 15.10 -4.53 22.45
C ALA A 100 15.32 -5.78 21.56
N ALA A 101 15.88 -5.60 20.38
CA ALA A 101 16.13 -6.66 19.39
C ALA A 101 17.59 -7.18 19.42
N LEU A 102 18.41 -6.71 20.35
CA LEU A 102 19.86 -6.98 20.41
C LEU A 102 20.21 -8.48 20.30
N PRO A 103 19.59 -9.44 21.02
CA PRO A 103 19.96 -10.84 20.90
C PRO A 103 19.78 -11.42 19.49
N ARG A 104 18.72 -10.98 18.79
CA ARG A 104 18.47 -11.37 17.40
C ARG A 104 19.49 -10.75 16.45
N SER A 105 19.79 -9.48 16.64
CA SER A 105 20.77 -8.77 15.81
C SER A 105 22.18 -9.35 15.96
N LEU A 106 22.54 -9.80 17.17
CA LEU A 106 23.81 -10.49 17.40
C LEU A 106 23.85 -11.86 16.73
N ALA A 107 22.75 -12.61 16.75
CA ALA A 107 22.66 -13.86 16.01
C ALA A 107 22.84 -13.64 14.49
N LEU A 108 22.29 -12.56 13.96
CA LEU A 108 22.49 -12.14 12.56
C LEU A 108 23.96 -11.79 12.27
N LEU A 109 24.59 -11.02 13.15
CA LEU A 109 25.99 -10.65 13.01
C LEU A 109 26.91 -11.88 13.02
N SER A 110 26.68 -12.81 13.97
CA SER A 110 27.47 -14.04 14.06
C SER A 110 27.31 -14.93 12.82
N ALA A 111 26.15 -14.93 12.18
CA ALA A 111 25.91 -15.71 10.98
C ALA A 111 26.51 -15.08 9.70
N LEU A 112 26.42 -13.75 9.56
CA LEU A 112 26.81 -13.07 8.31
C LEU A 112 28.20 -12.43 8.34
N ALA A 113 28.72 -12.12 9.52
CA ALA A 113 29.99 -11.39 9.67
C ALA A 113 31.04 -12.18 10.46
N LYS A 114 30.95 -13.51 10.46
CA LYS A 114 31.93 -14.38 11.13
C LYS A 114 33.34 -14.10 10.64
N GLY A 115 34.29 -13.83 11.57
CA GLY A 115 35.66 -13.53 11.26
C GLY A 115 35.97 -12.12 10.70
N ARG A 116 34.93 -11.27 10.57
CA ARG A 116 35.08 -9.88 10.09
C ARG A 116 35.25 -8.89 11.24
N ARG A 117 35.87 -7.75 10.93
CA ARG A 117 35.87 -6.63 11.87
C ARG A 117 34.50 -6.04 11.96
N ALA A 118 34.02 -5.78 13.20
CA ALA A 118 32.68 -5.26 13.42
C ALA A 118 32.64 -4.19 14.51
N ILE A 119 31.62 -3.35 14.45
CA ILE A 119 31.20 -2.41 15.49
C ILE A 119 29.70 -2.56 15.72
N LEU A 120 29.21 -2.24 16.90
CA LEU A 120 27.80 -2.25 17.25
C LEU A 120 27.29 -0.84 17.52
N VAL A 121 26.24 -0.42 16.82
CA VAL A 121 25.54 0.84 17.08
C VAL A 121 24.16 0.55 17.65
N LEU A 122 23.91 1.03 18.87
CA LEU A 122 22.66 0.84 19.59
C LEU A 122 21.72 2.02 19.37
N THR A 123 20.46 1.70 19.10
CA THR A 123 19.37 2.66 18.91
C THR A 123 18.24 2.40 19.91
N LYS A 124 17.35 3.37 20.11
CA LYS A 124 16.15 3.29 20.96
C LYS A 124 16.43 2.86 22.41
N LYS A 125 17.58 3.23 22.98
CA LYS A 125 17.98 2.88 24.34
C LYS A 125 17.03 3.45 25.40
N ARG A 126 16.62 4.72 25.26
CA ARG A 126 15.67 5.37 26.21
C ARG A 126 14.35 4.63 26.27
N GLN A 127 13.84 4.21 25.10
CA GLN A 127 12.60 3.43 25.04
C GLN A 127 12.77 2.09 25.75
N PHE A 128 13.88 1.39 25.49
CA PHE A 128 14.21 0.11 26.12
C PHE A 128 14.28 0.20 27.65
N VAL A 129 14.98 1.22 28.17
CA VAL A 129 15.09 1.45 29.62
C VAL A 129 13.73 1.79 30.24
N ARG A 130 12.91 2.64 29.58
CA ARG A 130 11.53 2.94 30.03
C ARG A 130 10.65 1.70 30.11
N GLN A 131 10.91 0.70 29.30
CA GLN A 131 10.21 -0.59 29.31
C GLN A 131 10.77 -1.57 30.36
N GLY A 132 11.68 -1.11 31.23
CA GLY A 132 12.29 -1.91 32.28
C GLY A 132 13.43 -2.81 31.82
N GLY A 133 13.95 -2.58 30.62
CA GLY A 133 15.17 -3.23 30.14
C GLY A 133 16.42 -2.61 30.79
N ARG A 134 17.45 -3.44 30.99
CA ARG A 134 18.78 -3.00 31.44
C ARG A 134 19.82 -3.40 30.41
N LEU A 135 20.76 -2.49 30.16
CA LEU A 135 21.87 -2.68 29.23
C LEU A 135 23.09 -1.91 29.71
N GLU A 136 24.18 -2.60 29.97
CA GLU A 136 25.47 -2.04 30.36
C GLU A 136 26.42 -2.07 29.16
N GLU A 137 26.63 -0.93 28.52
CA GLU A 137 27.39 -0.83 27.25
C GLU A 137 28.85 -1.29 27.41
N ARG A 138 29.52 -0.91 28.51
CA ARG A 138 30.92 -1.29 28.75
C ARG A 138 31.13 -2.79 28.92
N GLU A 139 30.21 -3.43 29.65
CA GLU A 139 30.25 -4.88 29.83
C GLU A 139 29.86 -5.61 28.55
N LEU A 140 28.92 -5.02 27.76
CA LEU A 140 28.56 -5.56 26.45
C LEU A 140 29.75 -5.51 25.48
N GLU A 141 30.52 -4.41 25.47
CA GLU A 141 31.76 -4.27 24.67
C GLU A 141 32.79 -5.32 25.07
N ARG A 142 32.96 -5.59 26.37
CA ARG A 142 33.88 -6.64 26.88
C ARG A 142 33.43 -8.04 26.45
N VAL A 143 32.16 -8.35 26.60
CA VAL A 143 31.60 -9.68 26.26
C VAL A 143 31.66 -9.95 24.76
N LEU A 144 31.37 -8.94 23.94
CA LEU A 144 31.35 -9.09 22.48
C LEU A 144 32.75 -8.97 21.83
N GLY A 145 33.70 -8.30 22.50
CA GLY A 145 35.01 -8.00 21.93
C GLY A 145 35.01 -6.98 20.77
N ILE A 146 33.90 -6.26 20.61
CA ILE A 146 33.72 -5.23 19.56
C ILE A 146 33.26 -3.91 20.18
N PRO A 147 33.65 -2.74 19.63
CA PRO A 147 33.21 -1.44 20.12
C PRO A 147 31.67 -1.28 20.06
N VAL A 148 31.10 -0.68 21.11
CA VAL A 148 29.68 -0.41 21.24
C VAL A 148 29.44 1.09 21.33
N VAL A 149 28.59 1.63 20.45
CA VAL A 149 28.25 3.06 20.40
C VAL A 149 26.75 3.23 20.54
N SER A 150 26.30 4.11 21.46
CA SER A 150 24.90 4.51 21.55
C SER A 150 24.65 5.73 20.65
N ALA A 151 23.70 5.61 19.72
CA ALA A 151 23.37 6.69 18.78
C ALA A 151 22.25 7.61 19.29
N GLU A 152 21.54 7.26 20.35
CA GLU A 152 20.37 7.99 20.79
C GLU A 152 20.71 9.25 21.59
N GLY A 153 20.17 10.40 21.13
CA GLY A 153 20.37 11.68 21.80
C GLY A 153 21.74 12.32 21.55
N VAL A 154 22.53 11.75 20.63
CA VAL A 154 23.86 12.26 20.24
C VAL A 154 23.71 13.14 18.99
N PRO A 155 24.24 14.37 18.99
CA PRO A 155 24.27 15.21 17.80
C PRO A 155 25.05 14.55 16.64
N PRO A 156 24.68 14.79 15.36
CA PRO A 156 25.34 14.14 14.22
C PRO A 156 26.86 14.33 14.16
N ARG A 157 27.39 15.46 14.61
CA ARG A 157 28.84 15.71 14.65
C ARG A 157 29.53 14.78 15.64
N GLU A 158 29.04 14.73 16.85
CA GLU A 158 29.57 13.87 17.91
C GLU A 158 29.42 12.38 17.57
N LEU A 159 28.28 12.02 16.92
CA LEU A 159 28.06 10.65 16.47
C LEU A 159 29.09 10.21 15.42
N ARG A 160 29.51 11.10 14.50
CA ARG A 160 30.56 10.84 13.53
C ARG A 160 31.93 10.60 14.21
N GLU A 161 32.24 11.37 15.23
CA GLU A 161 33.47 11.20 16.02
C GLU A 161 33.45 9.85 16.76
N ARG A 162 32.38 9.55 17.51
CA ARG A 162 32.25 8.30 18.25
C ARG A 162 32.27 7.06 17.34
N VAL A 163 31.58 7.10 16.20
CA VAL A 163 31.58 5.99 15.22
C VAL A 163 32.97 5.89 14.57
N GLY A 164 33.64 7.01 14.29
CA GLY A 164 35.01 7.04 13.77
C GLY A 164 36.01 6.42 14.74
N GLU A 165 35.96 6.77 16.02
CA GLU A 165 36.79 6.15 17.07
C GLU A 165 36.53 4.65 17.22
N ALA A 166 35.24 4.25 17.20
CA ALA A 166 34.85 2.84 17.23
C ALA A 166 35.39 2.09 16.01
N LEU A 167 35.37 2.72 14.83
CA LEU A 167 35.88 2.15 13.58
C LEU A 167 37.38 1.88 13.64
N LEU A 168 38.14 2.78 14.25
CA LEU A 168 39.58 2.59 14.46
C LEU A 168 39.88 1.44 15.44
N ARG A 169 39.01 1.24 16.43
CA ARG A 169 39.08 0.16 17.41
C ARG A 169 38.36 -1.13 16.99
N ALA A 170 37.84 -1.17 15.76
CA ALA A 170 37.02 -2.30 15.31
C ALA A 170 37.81 -3.62 15.43
N GLY A 171 37.25 -4.54 16.21
CA GLY A 171 37.81 -5.86 16.48
C GLY A 171 37.04 -6.97 15.75
N GLN A 172 37.61 -8.18 15.76
CA GLN A 172 36.87 -9.37 15.34
C GLN A 172 35.91 -9.81 16.44
N LEU A 173 34.73 -10.30 16.05
CA LEU A 173 33.77 -10.83 16.99
C LEU A 173 34.39 -11.98 17.81
N GLY A 174 34.37 -11.88 19.14
CA GLY A 174 34.96 -12.90 20.02
C GLY A 174 34.21 -14.24 19.96
N ALA A 175 34.90 -15.34 20.32
CA ALA A 175 34.34 -16.70 20.32
C ALA A 175 33.09 -16.83 21.22
N ALA A 176 32.98 -16.04 22.28
CA ALA A 176 31.78 -15.98 23.13
C ALA A 176 30.49 -15.58 22.42
N SER A 177 30.59 -14.94 21.25
CA SER A 177 29.45 -14.59 20.41
C SER A 177 28.99 -15.73 19.48
N GLU A 178 29.77 -16.79 19.30
CA GLU A 178 29.34 -18.00 18.57
C GLU A 178 28.20 -18.73 19.30
N GLU A 179 28.18 -18.68 20.63
CA GLU A 179 27.07 -19.17 21.44
C GLU A 179 25.90 -18.16 21.52
N GLY A 180 25.91 -17.06 20.81
CA GLY A 180 24.94 -15.94 20.62
C GLY A 180 23.52 -16.02 21.20
N ARG A 181 23.27 -16.99 22.04
CA ARG A 181 21.95 -17.36 22.57
C ARG A 181 21.65 -16.83 23.96
N SER A 182 22.65 -16.42 24.76
CA SER A 182 22.35 -15.80 26.05
C SER A 182 23.43 -14.81 26.51
N LEU A 183 23.18 -13.52 26.29
CA LEU A 183 23.91 -12.49 27.01
C LEU A 183 23.71 -12.67 28.51
N PRO A 184 24.75 -12.50 29.35
CA PRO A 184 24.62 -12.54 30.81
C PRO A 184 23.53 -11.60 31.30
N LYS A 185 22.75 -11.98 32.29
CA LYS A 185 21.64 -11.16 32.82
C LYS A 185 22.10 -9.84 33.41
N GLU A 186 23.35 -9.80 33.87
CA GLU A 186 24.01 -8.59 34.38
C GLU A 186 24.25 -7.57 33.26
N VAL A 187 24.54 -8.03 32.04
CA VAL A 187 24.82 -7.21 30.87
C VAL A 187 23.56 -6.79 30.14
N TYR A 188 22.64 -7.72 29.98
CA TYR A 188 21.40 -7.50 29.23
C TYR A 188 20.21 -8.17 29.88
N THR A 189 19.25 -7.36 30.32
CA THR A 189 17.96 -7.86 30.78
C THR A 189 16.87 -7.40 29.82
N ARG A 190 16.14 -8.35 29.23
CA ARG A 190 15.04 -8.06 28.31
C ARG A 190 14.03 -7.13 28.95
N ALA A 191 13.65 -6.08 28.24
CA ALA A 191 12.47 -5.32 28.58
C ALA A 191 11.25 -6.26 28.61
N ARG A 192 10.56 -6.32 29.74
CA ARG A 192 9.27 -7.01 29.82
C ARG A 192 8.24 -6.09 29.16
N MET A 193 7.83 -6.39 27.94
CA MET A 193 6.65 -5.76 27.36
C MET A 193 5.46 -6.05 28.29
N ARG A 194 5.11 -5.11 29.14
CA ARG A 194 3.86 -5.20 29.89
C ARG A 194 2.74 -4.86 28.91
N LEU A 195 2.08 -5.90 28.40
CA LEU A 195 0.84 -5.74 27.67
C LEU A 195 -0.14 -4.97 28.55
N THR A 196 -0.59 -3.82 28.09
CA THR A 196 -1.65 -3.05 28.78
C THR A 196 -2.96 -3.85 28.75
N LYS A 197 -3.90 -3.51 29.62
CA LYS A 197 -5.25 -4.12 29.58
C LYS A 197 -5.88 -3.93 28.20
N LEU A 198 -5.64 -2.77 27.57
CA LEU A 198 -6.10 -2.45 26.22
C LEU A 198 -5.43 -3.33 25.16
N ASP A 199 -4.10 -3.58 25.25
CA ASP A 199 -3.42 -4.51 24.36
C ASP A 199 -4.01 -5.91 24.45
N ARG A 200 -4.27 -6.40 25.65
CA ARG A 200 -4.86 -7.73 25.86
C ARG A 200 -6.26 -7.84 25.26
N PHE A 201 -7.07 -6.77 25.38
CA PHE A 201 -8.39 -6.69 24.76
C PHE A 201 -8.28 -6.69 23.23
N LEU A 202 -7.39 -5.87 22.65
CA LEU A 202 -7.18 -5.76 21.20
C LEU A 202 -6.46 -6.99 20.58
N LEU A 203 -5.81 -7.81 21.38
CA LEU A 203 -5.25 -9.09 20.92
C LEU A 203 -6.28 -10.23 20.91
N HIS A 204 -7.48 -10.00 21.48
CA HIS A 204 -8.56 -10.97 21.34
C HIS A 204 -9.20 -10.86 19.95
N PRO A 205 -9.32 -11.96 19.18
CA PRO A 205 -9.76 -11.95 17.80
C PRO A 205 -11.07 -11.19 17.55
N ALA A 206 -12.12 -11.55 18.29
CA ALA A 206 -13.43 -10.95 18.13
C ALA A 206 -13.42 -9.45 18.49
N ALA A 207 -12.70 -9.05 19.54
CA ALA A 207 -12.57 -7.66 19.95
C ALA A 207 -11.80 -6.84 18.91
N ALA A 208 -10.70 -7.36 18.37
CA ALA A 208 -9.94 -6.70 17.31
C ALA A 208 -10.79 -6.47 16.06
N CYS A 209 -11.53 -7.48 15.60
CA CYS A 209 -12.43 -7.35 14.46
C CYS A 209 -13.56 -6.35 14.73
N ALA A 210 -14.18 -6.41 15.92
CA ALA A 210 -15.26 -5.49 16.30
C ALA A 210 -14.79 -4.03 16.39
N VAL A 211 -13.66 -3.78 17.05
CA VAL A 211 -13.07 -2.44 17.13
C VAL A 211 -12.69 -1.91 15.76
N PHE A 212 -12.09 -2.75 14.92
CA PHE A 212 -11.73 -2.34 13.56
C PHE A 212 -12.96 -2.04 12.71
N ALA A 213 -13.99 -2.90 12.74
CA ALA A 213 -15.24 -2.66 12.02
C ALA A 213 -15.92 -1.37 12.50
N LEU A 214 -15.92 -1.12 13.83
CA LEU A 214 -16.45 0.12 14.39
C LEU A 214 -15.66 1.36 13.93
N LEU A 215 -14.32 1.28 13.92
CA LEU A 215 -13.46 2.38 13.47
C LEU A 215 -13.66 2.67 11.97
N LEU A 216 -13.77 1.61 11.15
CA LEU A 216 -14.09 1.77 9.74
C LEU A 216 -15.48 2.39 9.56
N ALA A 217 -16.50 1.88 10.23
CA ALA A 217 -17.85 2.42 10.15
C ALA A 217 -17.88 3.90 10.59
N ALA A 218 -17.18 4.24 11.66
CA ALA A 218 -17.06 5.64 12.11
C ALA A 218 -16.32 6.51 11.07
N ALA A 219 -15.22 6.02 10.49
CA ALA A 219 -14.49 6.72 9.45
C ALA A 219 -15.37 6.96 8.21
N PHE A 220 -16.12 5.95 7.76
CA PHE A 220 -17.06 6.08 6.64
C PHE A 220 -18.21 7.03 6.97
N PHE A 221 -18.80 6.90 8.15
CA PHE A 221 -19.88 7.80 8.57
C PHE A 221 -19.43 9.26 8.64
N LEU A 222 -18.31 9.56 9.27
CA LEU A 222 -17.78 10.92 9.37
C LEU A 222 -17.35 11.48 8.02
N THR A 223 -16.92 10.62 7.09
CA THR A 223 -16.47 11.04 5.75
C THR A 223 -17.63 11.27 4.79
N PHE A 224 -18.64 10.40 4.77
CA PHE A 224 -19.65 10.38 3.72
C PHE A 224 -21.06 10.80 4.17
N SER A 225 -21.34 10.81 5.48
CA SER A 225 -22.63 11.29 5.97
C SER A 225 -22.83 12.78 5.66
N PRO A 226 -24.00 13.22 5.20
CA PRO A 226 -24.32 14.62 4.96
C PRO A 226 -24.12 15.51 6.20
N VAL A 227 -24.36 14.96 7.40
CA VAL A 227 -24.15 15.60 8.70
C VAL A 227 -22.72 15.48 9.21
N GLY A 228 -21.89 14.64 8.60
CA GLY A 228 -20.49 14.47 8.96
C GLY A 228 -19.61 15.61 8.42
N PRO A 229 -18.43 15.81 9.03
CA PRO A 229 -17.52 16.89 8.59
C PRO A 229 -17.12 16.76 7.12
N GLY A 230 -16.97 15.54 6.59
CA GLY A 230 -16.67 15.32 5.18
C GLY A 230 -17.81 15.74 4.25
N GLY A 231 -19.07 15.43 4.62
CA GLY A 231 -20.26 15.84 3.86
C GLY A 231 -20.51 17.35 3.91
N LEU A 232 -20.37 17.96 5.08
CA LEU A 232 -20.51 19.41 5.25
C LEU A 232 -19.47 20.18 4.42
N LEU A 233 -18.21 19.77 4.47
CA LEU A 233 -17.14 20.40 3.68
C LEU A 233 -17.36 20.19 2.18
N LYS A 234 -17.87 19.02 1.77
CA LYS A 234 -18.26 18.75 0.38
C LYS A 234 -19.33 19.75 -0.07
N GLY A 235 -20.41 19.91 0.70
CA GLY A 235 -21.49 20.86 0.38
C GLY A 235 -21.03 22.32 0.29
N LEU A 236 -20.06 22.72 1.11
CA LEU A 236 -19.44 24.07 1.00
C LEU A 236 -18.66 24.23 -0.31
N VAL A 237 -17.90 23.21 -0.71
CA VAL A 237 -17.16 23.25 -1.98
C VAL A 237 -18.12 23.23 -3.17
N GLU A 238 -19.18 22.43 -3.13
CA GLU A 238 -20.23 22.39 -4.16
C GLU A 238 -20.88 23.76 -4.34
N ALA A 239 -21.33 24.38 -3.24
CA ALA A 239 -21.93 25.71 -3.27
C ALA A 239 -20.98 26.77 -3.86
N LEU A 240 -19.69 26.70 -3.52
CA LEU A 240 -18.68 27.60 -4.10
C LEU A 240 -18.52 27.40 -5.60
N ILE A 241 -18.48 26.17 -6.06
CA ILE A 241 -18.33 25.82 -7.48
C ILE A 241 -19.56 26.26 -8.26
N ASP A 242 -20.76 26.09 -7.73
CA ASP A 242 -22.00 26.51 -8.36
C ASP A 242 -22.07 28.04 -8.48
N GLN A 243 -21.65 28.79 -7.47
CA GLN A 243 -21.51 30.25 -7.55
C GLN A 243 -20.52 30.67 -8.65
N ILE A 244 -19.38 29.97 -8.76
CA ILE A 244 -18.39 30.24 -9.81
C ILE A 244 -18.99 29.96 -11.20
N LYS A 245 -19.71 28.85 -11.38
CA LYS A 245 -20.39 28.52 -12.64
C LYS A 245 -21.40 29.61 -13.03
N GLU A 246 -22.25 30.00 -12.11
CA GLU A 246 -23.27 31.03 -12.33
C GLU A 246 -22.63 32.38 -12.72
N ALA A 247 -21.55 32.76 -12.03
CA ALA A 247 -20.80 33.97 -12.36
C ALA A 247 -20.22 33.94 -13.80
N PHE A 248 -19.70 32.78 -14.25
CA PHE A 248 -19.21 32.66 -15.62
C PHE A 248 -20.33 32.64 -16.64
N GLN A 249 -21.46 31.98 -16.36
CA GLN A 249 -22.62 31.94 -17.27
C GLN A 249 -23.22 33.34 -17.51
N THR A 250 -23.18 34.21 -16.50
CA THR A 250 -23.72 35.57 -16.60
C THR A 250 -22.79 36.55 -17.33
N HIS A 251 -21.47 36.32 -17.35
CA HIS A 251 -20.49 37.27 -17.85
C HIS A 251 -19.90 36.89 -19.21
N ILE A 252 -20.05 35.65 -19.69
CA ILE A 252 -19.48 35.20 -20.95
C ILE A 252 -20.58 35.17 -22.05
N PRO A 253 -20.52 36.04 -23.04
CA PRO A 253 -21.56 36.11 -24.08
C PRO A 253 -21.44 35.03 -25.17
N SER A 254 -20.26 34.40 -25.33
CA SER A 254 -20.06 33.35 -26.34
C SER A 254 -20.56 31.99 -25.84
N PRO A 255 -21.51 31.32 -26.52
CA PRO A 255 -22.02 30.02 -26.09
C PRO A 255 -20.95 28.95 -25.97
N VAL A 256 -20.01 28.91 -26.93
CA VAL A 256 -18.90 27.91 -26.92
C VAL A 256 -17.95 28.17 -25.76
N LEU A 257 -17.59 29.45 -25.51
CA LEU A 257 -16.69 29.77 -24.41
C LEU A 257 -17.37 29.58 -23.04
N CYS A 258 -18.66 29.87 -22.94
CA CYS A 258 -19.46 29.65 -21.75
C CYS A 258 -19.56 28.13 -21.42
N SER A 259 -19.82 27.27 -22.42
CA SER A 259 -19.82 25.83 -22.27
C SER A 259 -18.42 25.29 -21.90
N PHE A 260 -17.35 25.77 -22.55
CA PHE A 260 -15.99 25.37 -22.25
C PHE A 260 -15.58 25.69 -20.80
N VAL A 261 -15.81 26.94 -20.39
CA VAL A 261 -15.44 27.38 -19.04
C VAL A 261 -16.38 26.79 -17.97
N GLY A 262 -17.71 26.85 -18.20
CA GLY A 262 -18.71 26.43 -17.25
C GLY A 262 -18.78 24.91 -17.08
N GLU A 263 -18.84 24.17 -18.15
CA GLU A 263 -18.96 22.70 -18.13
C GLU A 263 -17.61 22.00 -18.26
N GLY A 264 -16.79 22.42 -19.23
CA GLY A 264 -15.51 21.82 -19.54
C GLY A 264 -14.47 21.99 -18.44
N LEU A 265 -14.33 23.18 -17.86
CA LEU A 265 -13.34 23.46 -16.82
C LEU A 265 -13.96 23.45 -15.41
N VAL A 266 -14.86 24.40 -15.13
CA VAL A 266 -15.37 24.60 -13.77
C VAL A 266 -16.24 23.42 -13.34
N GLY A 267 -17.12 22.93 -14.21
CA GLY A 267 -17.98 21.78 -13.94
C GLY A 267 -17.19 20.52 -13.68
N SER A 268 -16.25 20.24 -14.57
CA SER A 268 -15.46 18.99 -14.52
C SER A 268 -14.43 18.99 -13.40
N VAL A 269 -13.62 20.04 -13.28
CA VAL A 269 -12.62 20.18 -12.20
C VAL A 269 -13.31 20.31 -10.85
N GLY A 270 -14.39 21.10 -10.81
CA GLY A 270 -15.20 21.32 -9.64
C GLY A 270 -15.81 20.02 -9.12
N GLY A 271 -16.41 19.22 -10.01
CA GLY A 271 -16.99 17.93 -9.63
C GLY A 271 -15.99 17.00 -8.91
N VAL A 272 -14.72 17.01 -9.34
CA VAL A 272 -13.68 16.22 -8.63
C VAL A 272 -13.18 16.91 -7.35
N LEU A 273 -13.11 18.25 -7.35
CA LEU A 273 -12.73 19.01 -6.15
C LEU A 273 -13.73 18.85 -5.00
N CYS A 274 -15.02 18.62 -5.29
CA CYS A 274 -16.04 18.33 -4.30
C CYS A 274 -15.70 17.08 -3.46
N PHE A 275 -14.95 16.13 -4.00
CA PHE A 275 -14.51 14.93 -3.27
C PHE A 275 -13.22 15.13 -2.46
N LEU A 276 -12.51 16.25 -2.66
CA LEU A 276 -11.25 16.51 -1.94
C LEU A 276 -11.38 16.48 -0.42
N PRO A 277 -12.42 17.08 0.21
CA PRO A 277 -12.62 16.99 1.66
C PRO A 277 -12.85 15.56 2.14
N GLN A 278 -13.64 14.79 1.42
CA GLN A 278 -13.94 13.38 1.76
C GLN A 278 -12.68 12.52 1.65
N ILE A 279 -11.89 12.69 0.59
CA ILE A 279 -10.61 12.01 0.41
C ILE A 279 -9.65 12.41 1.54
N GLY A 280 -9.60 13.70 1.90
CA GLY A 280 -8.78 14.21 3.00
C GLY A 280 -9.16 13.60 4.35
N MET A 281 -10.45 13.51 4.65
CA MET A 281 -10.95 12.85 5.87
C MET A 281 -10.58 11.38 5.91
N LEU A 282 -10.72 10.66 4.80
CA LEU A 282 -10.36 9.25 4.74
C LEU A 282 -8.86 9.03 4.96
N PHE A 283 -8.00 9.83 4.30
CA PHE A 283 -6.55 9.77 4.54
C PHE A 283 -6.18 10.15 5.96
N LEU A 284 -6.88 11.11 6.57
CA LEU A 284 -6.69 11.45 7.98
C LEU A 284 -6.93 10.22 8.86
N PHE A 285 -8.07 9.54 8.70
CA PHE A 285 -8.38 8.34 9.47
C PHE A 285 -7.38 7.21 9.26
N LEU A 286 -6.98 6.94 8.01
CA LEU A 286 -5.98 5.91 7.70
C LEU A 286 -4.63 6.22 8.35
N THR A 287 -4.18 7.48 8.29
CA THR A 287 -2.93 7.91 8.93
C THR A 287 -3.01 7.82 10.46
N LEU A 288 -4.17 8.16 11.06
CA LEU A 288 -4.39 8.01 12.49
C LEU A 288 -4.34 6.53 12.92
N LEU A 289 -4.93 5.62 12.16
CA LEU A 289 -4.88 4.18 12.42
C LEU A 289 -3.46 3.62 12.30
N GLU A 290 -2.70 4.09 11.32
CA GLU A 290 -1.30 3.69 11.10
C GLU A 290 -0.40 4.17 12.26
N GLU A 291 -0.43 5.47 12.55
CA GLU A 291 0.42 6.08 13.57
C GLU A 291 0.08 5.65 15.00
N SER A 292 -1.17 5.28 15.27
CA SER A 292 -1.61 4.77 16.58
C SER A 292 -1.06 3.39 16.92
N GLY A 293 -0.57 2.62 15.93
CA GLY A 293 -0.15 1.23 16.10
C GLY A 293 -1.30 0.23 16.19
N LEU A 294 -2.54 0.64 15.96
CA LEU A 294 -3.71 -0.27 15.92
C LEU A 294 -3.59 -1.23 14.73
N LEU A 295 -3.08 -0.75 13.62
CA LEU A 295 -2.95 -1.51 12.39
C LEU A 295 -1.98 -2.70 12.52
N SER A 296 -0.89 -2.55 13.29
CA SER A 296 0.05 -3.66 13.54
C SER A 296 -0.59 -4.80 14.35
N ARG A 297 -1.53 -4.49 15.25
CA ARG A 297 -2.27 -5.51 16.02
C ARG A 297 -3.27 -6.26 15.17
N LEU A 298 -3.95 -5.53 14.28
CA LEU A 298 -4.84 -6.14 13.31
C LEU A 298 -4.07 -7.06 12.34
N ALA A 299 -2.91 -6.62 11.85
CA ALA A 299 -2.03 -7.41 11.00
C ALA A 299 -1.58 -8.71 11.69
N PHE A 300 -1.22 -8.66 12.97
CA PHE A 300 -0.86 -9.83 13.74
C PHE A 300 -2.02 -10.84 13.85
N PHE A 301 -3.20 -10.34 14.16
CA PHE A 301 -4.38 -11.19 14.30
C PHE A 301 -4.78 -11.86 12.99
N THR A 302 -4.77 -11.10 11.90
CA THR A 302 -5.17 -11.61 10.59
C THR A 302 -4.10 -12.48 9.94
N ASP A 303 -2.85 -12.45 10.43
CA ASP A 303 -1.74 -13.27 9.91
C ASP A 303 -2.07 -14.77 9.93
N GLY A 304 -2.66 -15.27 11.00
CA GLY A 304 -3.07 -16.69 11.12
C GLY A 304 -4.10 -17.11 10.05
N THR A 305 -4.98 -16.22 9.62
CA THR A 305 -5.99 -16.49 8.58
C THR A 305 -5.39 -16.28 7.18
N LEU A 306 -4.64 -15.22 6.99
CA LEU A 306 -4.04 -14.86 5.69
C LEU A 306 -2.85 -15.75 5.33
N SER A 307 -2.12 -16.28 6.30
CA SER A 307 -1.05 -17.26 6.06
C SER A 307 -1.59 -18.55 5.43
N ARG A 308 -2.84 -18.93 5.72
CA ARG A 308 -3.53 -20.03 5.03
C ARG A 308 -3.79 -19.72 3.54
N ALA A 309 -3.96 -18.45 3.19
CA ALA A 309 -4.08 -17.98 1.82
C ALA A 309 -2.71 -17.69 1.17
N GLY A 310 -1.60 -17.97 1.87
CA GLY A 310 -0.25 -17.70 1.38
C GLY A 310 0.12 -16.22 1.37
N LEU A 311 -0.45 -15.43 2.29
CA LEU A 311 -0.09 -14.04 2.53
C LEU A 311 0.52 -13.87 3.91
N SER A 312 1.40 -12.88 4.05
CA SER A 312 1.85 -12.42 5.37
C SER A 312 0.89 -11.38 5.94
N GLY A 313 0.86 -11.24 7.26
CA GLY A 313 0.07 -10.21 7.95
C GLY A 313 0.35 -8.78 7.47
N ARG A 314 1.51 -8.50 6.87
CA ARG A 314 1.81 -7.19 6.25
C ARG A 314 0.89 -6.86 5.09
N ALA A 315 0.41 -7.86 4.34
CA ALA A 315 -0.51 -7.64 3.23
C ALA A 315 -1.85 -7.05 3.67
N VAL A 316 -2.25 -7.27 4.92
CA VAL A 316 -3.47 -6.70 5.51
C VAL A 316 -3.49 -5.19 5.39
N PHE A 317 -2.36 -4.53 5.63
CA PHE A 317 -2.25 -3.08 5.49
C PHE A 317 -2.67 -2.61 4.08
N SER A 318 -2.10 -3.22 3.04
CA SER A 318 -2.45 -2.88 1.66
C SER A 318 -3.90 -3.22 1.33
N LEU A 319 -4.43 -4.34 1.83
CA LEU A 319 -5.84 -4.72 1.63
C LEU A 319 -6.79 -3.71 2.29
N LEU A 320 -6.49 -3.26 3.51
CA LEU A 320 -7.30 -2.28 4.21
C LEU A 320 -7.27 -0.90 3.53
N MET A 321 -6.09 -0.46 3.09
CA MET A 321 -5.98 0.76 2.29
C MET A 321 -6.78 0.68 0.99
N GLY A 322 -7.02 -0.52 0.44
CA GLY A 322 -7.82 -0.76 -0.75
C GLY A 322 -9.27 -0.29 -0.62
N PHE A 323 -9.86 -0.32 0.57
CA PHE A 323 -11.18 0.26 0.83
C PHE A 323 -11.20 1.79 0.77
N GLY A 324 -10.07 2.42 0.97
CA GLY A 324 -9.92 3.87 0.83
C GLY A 324 -9.54 4.29 -0.58
N CYS A 325 -8.36 3.89 -1.02
CA CYS A 325 -7.79 4.26 -2.32
C CYS A 325 -6.93 3.13 -2.88
N THR A 326 -7.36 2.55 -4.00
CA THR A 326 -6.64 1.44 -4.67
C THR A 326 -5.22 1.85 -5.08
N ALA A 327 -4.99 3.08 -5.55
CA ALA A 327 -3.67 3.53 -5.94
C ALA A 327 -2.69 3.60 -4.75
N ALA A 328 -3.14 4.14 -3.61
CA ALA A 328 -2.34 4.17 -2.38
C ALA A 328 -2.08 2.75 -1.84
N ALA A 329 -3.10 1.88 -1.90
CA ALA A 329 -2.98 0.48 -1.51
C ALA A 329 -1.93 -0.27 -2.36
N ILE A 330 -1.89 -0.05 -3.67
CA ILE A 330 -0.88 -0.64 -4.56
C ILE A 330 0.53 -0.14 -4.18
N LEU A 331 0.69 1.16 -3.95
CA LEU A 331 1.99 1.71 -3.54
C LEU A 331 2.46 1.18 -2.18
N SER A 332 1.53 0.91 -1.25
CA SER A 332 1.86 0.33 0.06
C SER A 332 2.40 -1.10 -0.03
N THR A 333 2.12 -1.81 -1.14
CA THR A 333 2.64 -3.16 -1.36
C THR A 333 4.17 -3.22 -1.49
N ARG A 334 4.84 -2.08 -1.64
CA ARG A 334 6.31 -1.98 -1.58
C ARG A 334 6.90 -2.52 -0.27
N GLY A 335 6.12 -2.45 0.82
CA GLY A 335 6.50 -3.02 2.11
C GLY A 335 6.42 -4.53 2.20
N LEU A 336 6.04 -5.23 1.12
CA LEU A 336 6.00 -6.69 1.07
C LEU A 336 7.32 -7.23 0.53
N ASP A 337 7.95 -8.11 1.30
CA ASP A 337 9.29 -8.65 1.01
C ASP A 337 9.31 -9.57 -0.20
N ASP A 338 8.19 -10.27 -0.48
CA ASP A 338 8.07 -11.20 -1.61
C ASP A 338 7.39 -10.56 -2.83
N LYS A 339 8.10 -10.51 -3.96
CA LYS A 339 7.60 -9.98 -5.23
C LYS A 339 6.42 -10.78 -5.80
N ARG A 340 6.33 -12.09 -5.53
CA ARG A 340 5.18 -12.91 -5.95
C ARG A 340 3.96 -12.54 -5.14
N MET A 341 4.11 -12.40 -3.82
CA MET A 341 3.05 -11.94 -2.92
C MET A 341 2.63 -10.51 -3.27
N GLN A 342 3.58 -9.61 -3.52
CA GLN A 342 3.30 -8.22 -3.95
C GLN A 342 2.39 -8.21 -5.20
N ARG A 343 2.75 -8.96 -6.24
CA ARG A 343 1.93 -9.05 -7.48
C ARG A 343 0.54 -9.56 -7.20
N ARG A 344 0.39 -10.61 -6.39
CA ARG A 344 -0.92 -11.19 -6.03
C ARG A 344 -1.80 -10.18 -5.31
N VAL A 345 -1.24 -9.42 -4.37
CA VAL A 345 -1.95 -8.36 -3.67
C VAL A 345 -2.34 -7.25 -4.64
N ILE A 346 -1.44 -6.80 -5.51
CA ILE A 346 -1.75 -5.80 -6.55
C ILE A 346 -2.93 -6.23 -7.40
N TRP A 347 -2.99 -7.50 -7.81
CA TRP A 347 -4.06 -8.03 -8.65
C TRP A 347 -5.41 -8.20 -7.94
N CYS A 348 -5.46 -8.34 -6.63
CA CYS A 348 -6.72 -8.45 -5.90
C CYS A 348 -7.27 -7.10 -5.40
N LEU A 349 -6.41 -6.07 -5.26
CA LEU A 349 -6.79 -4.76 -4.74
C LEU A 349 -7.91 -4.05 -5.51
N PRO A 350 -7.99 -4.09 -6.86
CA PRO A 350 -9.03 -3.43 -7.62
C PRO A 350 -10.45 -3.91 -7.34
N TYR A 351 -10.63 -5.15 -6.91
CA TYR A 351 -11.92 -5.71 -6.55
C TYR A 351 -12.43 -5.16 -5.21
N LEU A 352 -11.55 -4.65 -4.35
CA LEU A 352 -11.97 -3.93 -3.16
C LEU A 352 -12.66 -2.61 -3.55
N SER A 353 -13.78 -2.34 -2.90
CA SER A 353 -14.55 -1.12 -3.18
C SER A 353 -13.86 0.07 -2.53
N CYS A 354 -13.22 0.91 -3.34
CA CYS A 354 -12.66 2.17 -2.87
C CYS A 354 -13.75 3.22 -2.65
N SER A 355 -13.41 4.31 -1.97
CA SER A 355 -14.34 5.41 -1.66
C SER A 355 -15.02 6.02 -2.89
N ALA A 356 -14.32 6.07 -4.03
CA ALA A 356 -14.83 6.62 -5.29
C ALA A 356 -15.94 5.77 -5.94
N LYS A 357 -16.08 4.50 -5.56
CA LYS A 357 -17.17 3.62 -6.03
C LYS A 357 -18.46 3.84 -5.25
N LEU A 358 -18.40 4.37 -4.02
CA LEU A 358 -19.57 4.53 -3.17
C LEU A 358 -20.68 5.41 -3.77
N PRO A 359 -20.39 6.61 -4.32
CA PRO A 359 -21.42 7.41 -5.00
C PRO A 359 -22.13 6.63 -6.11
N VAL A 360 -21.38 5.88 -6.94
CA VAL A 360 -21.95 5.07 -8.02
C VAL A 360 -22.91 4.01 -7.46
N TYR A 361 -22.55 3.37 -6.35
CA TYR A 361 -23.41 2.37 -5.72
C TYR A 361 -24.70 2.99 -5.18
N LEU A 362 -24.63 4.17 -4.57
CA LEU A 362 -25.80 4.87 -4.04
C LEU A 362 -26.73 5.32 -5.18
N THR A 363 -26.19 5.90 -6.26
CA THR A 363 -26.96 6.31 -7.43
C THR A 363 -27.68 5.12 -8.06
N LEU A 364 -26.98 4.00 -8.29
CA LEU A 364 -27.60 2.81 -8.89
C LEU A 364 -28.51 2.06 -7.91
N ALA A 365 -28.18 2.03 -6.62
CA ALA A 365 -28.96 1.33 -5.60
C ALA A 365 -30.38 1.84 -5.47
N SER A 366 -30.61 3.13 -5.73
CA SER A 366 -31.95 3.73 -5.76
C SER A 366 -32.93 2.99 -6.71
N SER A 367 -32.40 2.32 -7.73
CA SER A 367 -33.17 1.61 -8.75
C SER A 367 -33.50 0.15 -8.40
N PHE A 368 -32.79 -0.47 -7.41
CA PHE A 368 -32.98 -1.90 -7.13
C PHE A 368 -33.13 -2.26 -5.65
N PHE A 369 -32.96 -1.31 -4.73
CA PHE A 369 -33.10 -1.57 -3.30
C PHE A 369 -33.74 -0.39 -2.57
N GLN A 370 -34.64 -0.69 -1.62
CA GLN A 370 -35.29 0.36 -0.82
C GLN A 370 -34.30 1.08 0.10
N ASP A 371 -33.37 0.31 0.66
CA ASP A 371 -32.30 0.86 1.51
C ASP A 371 -30.98 0.91 0.73
N GLN A 372 -30.66 2.10 0.22
CA GLN A 372 -29.46 2.36 -0.57
C GLN A 372 -28.17 2.06 0.22
N PHE A 373 -28.18 2.31 1.53
CA PHE A 373 -27.02 2.06 2.39
C PHE A 373 -26.74 0.55 2.51
N LEU A 374 -27.81 -0.25 2.73
CA LEU A 374 -27.68 -1.70 2.79
C LEU A 374 -27.19 -2.28 1.45
N ALA A 375 -27.70 -1.77 0.33
CA ALA A 375 -27.24 -2.18 -0.99
C ALA A 375 -25.75 -1.86 -1.23
N ALA A 376 -25.30 -0.67 -0.85
CA ALA A 376 -23.89 -0.30 -0.92
C ALA A 376 -23.03 -1.21 -0.03
N LEU A 377 -23.47 -1.49 1.20
CA LEU A 377 -22.78 -2.40 2.12
C LEU A 377 -22.63 -3.81 1.53
N LEU A 378 -23.69 -4.34 0.91
CA LEU A 378 -23.66 -5.64 0.23
C LEU A 378 -22.66 -5.66 -0.93
N LEU A 379 -22.57 -4.58 -1.72
CA LEU A 379 -21.57 -4.44 -2.78
C LEU A 379 -20.14 -4.37 -2.22
N TYR A 380 -19.92 -3.73 -1.08
CA TYR A 380 -18.62 -3.74 -0.40
C TYR A 380 -18.22 -5.15 0.06
N VAL A 381 -19.15 -5.89 0.65
CA VAL A 381 -18.93 -7.29 1.07
C VAL A 381 -18.69 -8.19 -0.15
N LEU A 382 -19.45 -8.01 -1.22
CA LEU A 382 -19.26 -8.74 -2.49
C LEU A 382 -17.86 -8.45 -3.07
N GLY A 383 -17.43 -7.20 -3.11
CA GLY A 383 -16.10 -6.81 -3.58
C GLY A 383 -14.98 -7.42 -2.74
N ALA A 384 -15.11 -7.41 -1.42
CA ALA A 384 -14.16 -8.06 -0.52
C ALA A 384 -14.10 -9.58 -0.75
N GLY A 385 -15.24 -10.23 -0.92
CA GLY A 385 -15.35 -11.66 -1.24
C GLY A 385 -14.68 -12.00 -2.58
N LEU A 386 -14.92 -11.18 -3.61
CA LEU A 386 -14.33 -11.35 -4.93
C LEU A 386 -12.80 -11.13 -4.89
N SER A 387 -12.34 -10.10 -4.19
CA SER A 387 -10.91 -9.86 -3.96
C SER A 387 -10.23 -11.07 -3.31
N PHE A 388 -10.85 -11.62 -2.27
CA PHE A 388 -10.34 -12.81 -1.59
C PHE A 388 -10.37 -14.06 -2.49
N ALA A 389 -11.43 -14.24 -3.30
CA ALA A 389 -11.53 -15.33 -4.28
C ALA A 389 -10.41 -15.24 -5.33
N VAL A 390 -10.15 -14.05 -5.88
CA VAL A 390 -9.03 -13.81 -6.82
C VAL A 390 -7.69 -14.11 -6.16
N LEU A 391 -7.50 -13.70 -4.91
CA LEU A 391 -6.28 -13.98 -4.15
C LEU A 391 -6.04 -15.47 -3.99
N LEU A 392 -7.06 -16.24 -3.63
CA LEU A 392 -7.02 -17.70 -3.55
C LEU A 392 -6.80 -18.33 -4.93
N PHE A 393 -7.43 -17.79 -5.96
CA PHE A 393 -7.24 -18.25 -7.35
C PHE A 393 -5.80 -18.10 -7.81
N LEU A 394 -5.11 -17.02 -7.55
CA LEU A 394 -3.72 -16.79 -7.93
C LEU A 394 -2.72 -17.70 -7.19
N GLY A 395 -3.11 -18.38 -6.09
CA GLY A 395 -2.29 -19.32 -5.30
C GLY A 395 -1.05 -18.69 -4.69
N GLY A 396 -0.50 -19.34 -3.70
CA GLY A 396 0.76 -18.95 -3.09
C GLY A 396 1.35 -20.09 -2.29
N GLU A 397 2.66 -20.18 -2.28
CA GLU A 397 3.38 -21.00 -1.31
C GLU A 397 3.21 -20.36 0.08
N LYS A 398 3.33 -21.15 1.14
CA LYS A 398 3.31 -20.60 2.49
C LYS A 398 4.43 -19.57 2.59
N GLY A 399 4.05 -18.33 2.88
CA GLY A 399 5.01 -17.25 3.09
C GLY A 399 6.00 -17.60 4.22
N ALA A 400 7.18 -16.99 4.18
CA ALA A 400 8.13 -17.07 5.27
C ALA A 400 7.44 -16.64 6.59
N PRO A 401 7.82 -17.24 7.74
CA PRO A 401 7.24 -16.91 9.02
C PRO A 401 7.36 -15.39 9.27
N PHE A 402 6.21 -14.76 9.50
CA PHE A 402 6.14 -13.34 9.70
C PHE A 402 6.58 -12.96 11.12
N VAL A 403 7.64 -12.17 11.20
CA VAL A 403 8.08 -11.58 12.46
C VAL A 403 7.52 -10.17 12.55
N LEU A 404 6.43 -10.00 13.29
CA LEU A 404 5.84 -8.70 13.55
C LEU A 404 6.46 -8.09 14.81
N GLU A 405 7.07 -6.93 14.63
CA GLU A 405 7.39 -6.07 15.77
C GLU A 405 6.15 -5.21 16.08
N PHE A 406 5.58 -5.42 17.28
CA PHE A 406 4.46 -4.60 17.72
C PHE A 406 4.91 -3.14 17.91
N ALA A 407 4.40 -2.25 17.08
CA ALA A 407 4.49 -0.83 17.36
C ALA A 407 3.76 -0.54 18.70
N PRO A 408 4.37 0.22 19.64
CA PRO A 408 3.67 0.58 20.87
C PRO A 408 2.41 1.38 20.53
N LEU A 409 1.31 1.15 21.27
CA LEU A 409 0.15 2.03 21.21
C LEU A 409 0.57 3.42 21.66
N ARG A 410 0.41 4.39 20.79
CA ARG A 410 0.73 5.79 21.08
C ARG A 410 -0.34 6.70 20.48
N LEU A 411 -0.53 7.85 21.07
CA LEU A 411 -1.31 8.90 20.44
C LEU A 411 -0.53 9.39 19.20
N PRO A 412 -1.20 9.51 18.05
CA PRO A 412 -0.59 10.02 16.82
C PRO A 412 -0.03 11.43 17.04
N GLU A 413 1.16 11.68 16.54
CA GLU A 413 1.78 13.01 16.59
C GLU A 413 1.15 13.92 15.53
N ALA A 414 0.48 15.00 15.95
CA ALA A 414 -0.26 15.90 15.07
C ALA A 414 0.61 16.43 13.90
N LYS A 415 1.88 16.72 14.14
CA LYS A 415 2.81 17.20 13.11
C LYS A 415 3.09 16.15 12.03
N THR A 416 3.23 14.89 12.42
CA THR A 416 3.46 13.76 11.50
C THR A 416 2.21 13.50 10.68
N VAL A 417 1.04 13.47 11.32
CA VAL A 417 -0.27 13.31 10.66
C VAL A 417 -0.51 14.45 9.66
N ALA A 418 -0.30 15.70 10.06
CA ALA A 418 -0.48 16.86 9.19
C ALA A 418 0.44 16.81 7.95
N LYS A 419 1.71 16.44 8.12
CA LYS A 419 2.65 16.28 7.00
C LYS A 419 2.21 15.18 6.02
N ALA A 420 1.80 14.03 6.54
CA ALA A 420 1.31 12.92 5.72
C ALA A 420 0.05 13.33 4.94
N LEU A 421 -0.91 13.97 5.62
CA LEU A 421 -2.14 14.46 5.01
C LEU A 421 -1.86 15.50 3.91
N CYS A 422 -1.05 16.52 4.20
CA CYS A 422 -0.66 17.54 3.22
C CYS A 422 0.04 16.92 2.00
N PHE A 423 0.90 15.93 2.21
CA PHE A 423 1.57 15.22 1.12
C PHE A 423 0.56 14.48 0.23
N GLN A 424 -0.39 13.75 0.81
CA GLN A 424 -1.43 13.01 0.08
C GLN A 424 -2.35 13.96 -0.71
N LEU A 425 -2.82 15.05 -0.09
CA LEU A 425 -3.65 16.06 -0.73
C LEU A 425 -2.91 16.75 -1.88
N LYS A 426 -1.63 17.11 -1.68
CA LYS A 426 -0.79 17.67 -2.75
C LYS A 426 -0.69 16.72 -3.95
N GLN A 427 -0.46 15.44 -3.71
CA GLN A 427 -0.39 14.43 -4.78
C GLN A 427 -1.72 14.32 -5.53
N PHE A 428 -2.85 14.40 -4.81
CA PHE A 428 -4.17 14.38 -5.42
C PHE A 428 -4.40 15.63 -6.31
N ILE A 429 -4.09 16.83 -5.80
CA ILE A 429 -4.24 18.09 -6.55
C ILE A 429 -3.35 18.10 -7.82
N ILE A 430 -2.12 17.59 -7.74
CA ILE A 430 -1.24 17.46 -8.90
C ILE A 430 -1.87 16.54 -9.96
N LYS A 431 -2.45 15.42 -9.55
CA LYS A 431 -3.15 14.50 -10.49
C LYS A 431 -4.38 15.14 -11.09
N LEU A 432 -5.15 15.90 -10.29
CA LEU A 432 -6.31 16.64 -10.76
C LEU A 432 -5.91 17.65 -11.84
N GLY A 433 -4.90 18.47 -11.58
CA GLY A 433 -4.40 19.49 -12.51
C GLY A 433 -3.64 18.93 -13.73
N THR A 434 -3.40 17.65 -13.82
CA THR A 434 -2.70 17.03 -14.96
C THR A 434 -3.59 16.05 -15.72
N VAL A 435 -3.63 14.80 -15.28
CA VAL A 435 -4.29 13.70 -16.01
C VAL A 435 -5.81 13.90 -16.07
N ILE A 436 -6.42 14.29 -14.95
CA ILE A 436 -7.89 14.42 -14.88
C ILE A 436 -8.35 15.64 -15.68
N LEU A 437 -7.67 16.77 -15.54
CA LEU A 437 -7.97 17.96 -16.33
C LEU A 437 -7.82 17.72 -17.84
N ALA A 438 -6.73 17.08 -18.27
CA ALA A 438 -6.51 16.75 -19.68
C ALA A 438 -7.62 15.84 -20.24
N PHE A 439 -8.07 14.86 -19.44
CA PHE A 439 -9.19 14.01 -19.81
C PHE A 439 -10.49 14.81 -19.96
N PHE A 440 -10.80 15.71 -19.03
CA PHE A 440 -12.02 16.50 -19.10
C PHE A 440 -12.03 17.47 -20.27
N ILE A 441 -10.89 18.11 -20.57
CA ILE A 441 -10.76 18.96 -21.77
C ILE A 441 -10.99 18.13 -23.03
N ALA A 442 -10.37 16.96 -23.12
CA ALA A 442 -10.58 16.06 -24.25
C ALA A 442 -12.04 15.58 -24.34
N SER A 443 -12.65 15.22 -23.20
CA SER A 443 -14.04 14.80 -23.12
C SER A 443 -14.99 15.92 -23.54
N TRP A 444 -14.78 17.16 -23.06
CA TRP A 444 -15.56 18.31 -23.47
C TRP A 444 -15.43 18.57 -24.98
N LEU A 445 -14.22 18.51 -25.52
CA LEU A 445 -13.98 18.70 -26.95
C LEU A 445 -14.74 17.64 -27.78
N LEU A 446 -14.68 16.39 -27.36
CA LEU A 446 -15.39 15.30 -28.04
C LEU A 446 -16.91 15.38 -27.87
N SER A 447 -17.43 15.93 -26.77
CA SER A 447 -18.87 16.06 -26.51
C SER A 447 -19.50 17.31 -27.09
N SER A 448 -18.71 18.32 -27.47
CA SER A 448 -19.19 19.61 -27.97
C SER A 448 -19.09 19.76 -29.47
N PHE A 449 -18.29 18.92 -30.15
CA PHE A 449 -18.04 19.06 -31.60
C PHE A 449 -18.34 17.75 -32.34
N ASP A 450 -18.80 17.92 -33.61
CA ASP A 450 -18.88 16.85 -34.60
C ASP A 450 -17.52 16.62 -35.31
N PHE A 451 -17.43 15.63 -36.19
CA PHE A 451 -16.23 15.35 -36.97
C PHE A 451 -15.86 16.46 -37.96
N ALA A 452 -16.75 17.42 -38.20
CA ALA A 452 -16.50 18.62 -39.02
C ALA A 452 -16.15 19.83 -38.15
N PHE A 453 -15.87 19.65 -36.84
CA PHE A 453 -15.59 20.71 -35.86
C PHE A 453 -16.67 21.78 -35.77
N ARG A 454 -17.95 21.41 -35.96
CA ARG A 454 -19.10 22.25 -35.68
C ARG A 454 -19.55 22.03 -34.25
N PHE A 455 -19.93 23.10 -33.58
CA PHE A 455 -20.51 23.02 -32.24
C PHE A 455 -21.93 22.48 -32.36
N VAL A 456 -22.18 21.30 -31.73
CA VAL A 456 -23.41 20.53 -31.86
C VAL A 456 -23.90 20.07 -30.48
N PRO A 457 -25.20 19.68 -30.37
CA PRO A 457 -25.69 18.98 -29.18
C PRO A 457 -24.91 17.68 -28.94
N VAL A 458 -24.87 17.26 -27.68
CA VAL A 458 -24.04 16.11 -27.26
C VAL A 458 -24.43 14.81 -27.99
N GLU A 459 -25.69 14.66 -28.39
CA GLU A 459 -26.21 13.50 -29.13
C GLU A 459 -25.61 13.36 -30.55
N GLU A 460 -25.19 14.47 -31.16
CA GLU A 460 -24.60 14.53 -32.51
C GLU A 460 -23.06 14.64 -32.45
N SER A 461 -22.49 14.64 -31.27
CA SER A 461 -21.07 14.86 -31.04
C SER A 461 -20.20 13.65 -31.44
N MET A 462 -18.89 13.92 -31.64
CA MET A 462 -17.89 12.85 -31.81
C MET A 462 -17.96 11.81 -30.68
N LEU A 463 -18.21 12.27 -29.46
CA LEU A 463 -18.31 11.40 -28.27
C LEU A 463 -19.48 10.41 -28.40
N ALA A 464 -20.67 10.88 -28.78
CA ALA A 464 -21.84 10.02 -28.96
C ALA A 464 -21.59 8.97 -30.05
N HIS A 465 -20.97 9.33 -31.16
CA HIS A 465 -20.62 8.39 -32.22
C HIS A 465 -19.58 7.35 -31.78
N LEU A 466 -18.52 7.77 -31.09
CA LEU A 466 -17.47 6.86 -30.59
C LEU A 466 -18.03 5.89 -29.54
N CYS A 467 -18.83 6.41 -28.59
CA CYS A 467 -19.47 5.58 -27.55
C CYS A 467 -20.62 4.73 -28.12
N GLY A 468 -21.29 5.20 -29.17
CA GLY A 468 -22.26 4.44 -29.96
C GLY A 468 -21.67 3.18 -30.56
N GLY A 469 -20.40 3.23 -31.00
CA GLY A 469 -19.65 2.05 -31.43
C GLY A 469 -19.38 1.03 -30.32
N LEU A 470 -19.54 1.40 -29.05
CA LEU A 470 -19.31 0.53 -27.89
C LEU A 470 -20.61 0.14 -27.14
N GLN A 471 -21.76 0.75 -27.47
CA GLN A 471 -23.04 0.51 -26.77
C GLN A 471 -23.48 -0.95 -26.81
N TRP A 472 -23.13 -1.69 -27.88
CA TRP A 472 -23.44 -3.11 -28.03
C TRP A 472 -22.87 -3.98 -26.91
N LEU A 473 -21.80 -3.51 -26.23
CA LEU A 473 -21.25 -4.21 -25.07
C LEU A 473 -22.25 -4.28 -23.90
N PHE A 474 -23.17 -3.34 -23.81
CA PHE A 474 -24.20 -3.30 -22.76
C PHE A 474 -25.58 -3.74 -23.25
N ALA A 475 -25.75 -4.05 -24.55
CA ALA A 475 -26.98 -4.58 -25.12
C ALA A 475 -27.46 -5.89 -24.44
N PRO A 476 -26.56 -6.89 -24.10
CA PRO A 476 -26.99 -8.12 -23.44
C PRO A 476 -27.60 -7.91 -22.05
N VAL A 477 -27.35 -6.78 -21.42
CA VAL A 477 -27.89 -6.44 -20.08
C VAL A 477 -29.03 -5.40 -20.16
N GLY A 478 -29.56 -5.20 -21.37
CA GLY A 478 -30.73 -4.32 -21.62
C GLY A 478 -30.41 -2.84 -21.53
N MET A 479 -29.15 -2.43 -21.75
CA MET A 479 -28.69 -1.05 -21.67
C MET A 479 -27.93 -0.66 -22.96
N GLU A 480 -28.57 -0.79 -24.12
CA GLU A 480 -28.00 -0.40 -25.41
C GLU A 480 -28.09 1.13 -25.60
N ASP A 481 -27.21 1.85 -24.90
CA ASP A 481 -27.15 3.32 -24.90
C ASP A 481 -25.69 3.77 -24.84
N TRP A 482 -25.32 4.69 -25.73
CA TRP A 482 -23.97 5.27 -25.78
C TRP A 482 -23.58 5.99 -24.49
N ARG A 483 -24.56 6.54 -23.74
CA ARG A 483 -24.36 7.23 -22.47
C ARG A 483 -23.86 6.28 -21.38
N ILE A 484 -24.35 5.03 -21.38
CA ILE A 484 -23.84 3.97 -20.48
C ILE A 484 -22.40 3.58 -20.86
N ALA A 485 -22.11 3.46 -22.17
CA ALA A 485 -20.75 3.20 -22.63
C ALA A 485 -19.79 4.32 -22.24
N TYR A 486 -20.22 5.58 -22.37
CA TYR A 486 -19.45 6.73 -21.91
C TYR A 486 -19.21 6.71 -20.40
N ALA A 487 -20.25 6.49 -19.59
CA ALA A 487 -20.11 6.38 -18.13
C ALA A 487 -19.12 5.28 -17.74
N ALA A 488 -19.16 4.13 -18.42
CA ALA A 488 -18.22 3.04 -18.20
C ALA A 488 -16.78 3.43 -18.55
N LEU A 489 -16.55 4.12 -19.68
CA LEU A 489 -15.25 4.62 -20.11
C LEU A 489 -14.70 5.70 -19.19
N SER A 490 -15.53 6.67 -18.78
CA SER A 490 -15.15 7.72 -17.84
C SER A 490 -14.68 7.14 -16.50
N GLY A 491 -15.26 6.01 -16.08
CA GLY A 491 -14.87 5.26 -14.89
C GLY A 491 -13.47 4.64 -14.96
N LEU A 492 -12.88 4.49 -16.13
CA LEU A 492 -11.47 4.09 -16.26
C LEU A 492 -10.52 5.22 -15.86
N VAL A 493 -10.91 6.46 -16.06
CA VAL A 493 -10.12 7.62 -15.65
C VAL A 493 -10.25 7.86 -14.16
N ALA A 494 -11.49 7.97 -13.69
CA ALA A 494 -11.81 8.13 -12.27
C ALA A 494 -13.19 7.52 -12.00
N LYS A 495 -13.31 6.67 -10.97
CA LYS A 495 -14.55 5.93 -10.71
C LYS A 495 -15.72 6.83 -10.33
N GLU A 496 -15.46 7.96 -9.70
CA GLU A 496 -16.44 8.98 -9.38
C GLU A 496 -17.13 9.58 -10.62
N ASN A 497 -16.44 9.60 -11.77
CA ASN A 497 -16.99 10.11 -13.03
C ASN A 497 -18.17 9.28 -13.53
N VAL A 498 -18.25 8.00 -13.15
CA VAL A 498 -19.40 7.15 -13.51
C VAL A 498 -20.68 7.72 -12.89
N ALA A 499 -20.64 8.06 -11.58
CA ALA A 499 -21.79 8.65 -10.90
C ALA A 499 -22.17 9.99 -11.52
N ALA A 500 -21.19 10.89 -11.70
CA ALA A 500 -21.41 12.19 -12.29
C ALA A 500 -21.99 12.10 -13.72
N SER A 501 -21.49 11.15 -14.54
CA SER A 501 -22.02 10.93 -15.89
C SER A 501 -23.44 10.37 -15.88
N LEU A 502 -23.74 9.44 -14.98
CA LEU A 502 -25.08 8.88 -14.85
C LEU A 502 -26.09 9.94 -14.39
N GLU A 503 -25.73 10.76 -13.41
CA GLU A 503 -26.57 11.85 -12.91
C GLU A 503 -26.79 12.93 -13.95
N LEU A 504 -25.76 13.22 -14.76
CA LEU A 504 -25.85 14.20 -15.85
C LEU A 504 -26.81 13.77 -16.94
N PHE A 505 -26.71 12.50 -17.39
CA PHE A 505 -27.52 12.02 -18.52
C PHE A 505 -28.87 11.45 -18.11
N PHE A 506 -29.00 10.98 -16.87
CA PHE A 506 -30.19 10.31 -16.37
C PHE A 506 -30.60 10.90 -15.01
N PRO A 507 -31.47 11.92 -14.98
CA PRO A 507 -32.03 12.43 -13.72
C PRO A 507 -32.72 11.32 -12.89
N VAL A 508 -33.32 10.34 -13.57
CA VAL A 508 -33.79 9.07 -13.01
C VAL A 508 -33.25 7.98 -13.90
N PHE A 509 -32.61 6.96 -13.32
CA PHE A 509 -32.03 5.85 -14.06
C PHE A 509 -33.14 5.07 -14.79
N PRO A 510 -33.17 5.04 -16.13
CA PRO A 510 -34.34 4.58 -16.88
C PRO A 510 -34.42 3.05 -17.01
N TYR A 511 -33.38 2.33 -16.60
CA TYR A 511 -33.30 0.88 -16.79
C TYR A 511 -33.75 0.15 -15.53
N GLY A 512 -34.25 -1.08 -15.70
CA GLY A 512 -34.75 -1.89 -14.59
C GLY A 512 -33.71 -2.24 -13.52
N ALA A 513 -34.20 -2.64 -12.36
CA ALA A 513 -33.38 -3.03 -11.19
C ALA A 513 -32.26 -4.04 -11.51
N ARG A 514 -32.54 -4.99 -12.42
CA ARG A 514 -31.55 -6.00 -12.85
C ARG A 514 -30.36 -5.39 -13.60
N SER A 515 -30.64 -4.47 -14.52
CA SER A 515 -29.62 -3.76 -15.30
C SER A 515 -28.80 -2.84 -14.38
N ALA A 516 -29.46 -2.13 -13.47
CA ALA A 516 -28.80 -1.28 -12.47
C ALA A 516 -27.83 -2.08 -11.57
N PHE A 517 -28.29 -3.25 -11.07
CA PHE A 517 -27.44 -4.12 -10.25
C PHE A 517 -26.27 -4.72 -11.05
N ALA A 518 -26.52 -5.15 -12.30
CA ALA A 518 -25.47 -5.66 -13.18
C ALA A 518 -24.41 -4.58 -13.49
N LEU A 519 -24.82 -3.32 -13.72
CA LEU A 519 -23.91 -2.19 -13.91
C LEU A 519 -23.12 -1.89 -12.63
N ALA A 520 -23.74 -1.95 -11.46
CA ALA A 520 -23.04 -1.78 -10.19
C ALA A 520 -21.93 -2.84 -9.99
N VAL A 521 -22.21 -4.10 -10.36
CA VAL A 521 -21.23 -5.19 -10.33
C VAL A 521 -20.12 -4.99 -11.38
N PHE A 522 -20.46 -4.47 -12.57
CA PHE A 522 -19.46 -4.08 -13.56
C PHE A 522 -18.51 -3.02 -13.01
N VAL A 523 -19.03 -1.95 -12.41
CA VAL A 523 -18.20 -0.89 -11.81
C VAL A 523 -17.36 -1.43 -10.65
N LEU A 524 -17.90 -2.35 -9.87
CA LEU A 524 -17.18 -3.02 -8.78
C LEU A 524 -15.98 -3.79 -9.31
N ALA A 525 -16.16 -4.60 -10.36
CA ALA A 525 -15.14 -5.54 -10.83
C ALA A 525 -14.24 -4.99 -11.95
N SER A 526 -14.66 -3.90 -12.64
CA SER A 526 -13.88 -3.33 -13.75
C SER A 526 -12.57 -2.70 -13.29
N SER A 527 -11.63 -2.59 -14.23
CA SER A 527 -10.29 -2.02 -14.03
C SER A 527 -10.32 -0.78 -13.12
N PRO A 528 -9.35 -0.65 -12.24
CA PRO A 528 -9.25 0.53 -11.38
C PRO A 528 -8.95 1.78 -12.22
N CYS A 529 -9.05 2.95 -11.59
CA CYS A 529 -8.74 4.22 -12.25
C CYS A 529 -7.30 4.29 -12.78
N VAL A 530 -7.06 5.17 -13.76
CA VAL A 530 -5.72 5.42 -14.36
C VAL A 530 -4.63 5.60 -13.31
N SER A 531 -4.93 6.27 -12.18
CA SER A 531 -3.98 6.44 -11.07
C SER A 531 -3.53 5.11 -10.46
N ALA A 532 -4.44 4.15 -10.32
CA ALA A 532 -4.11 2.83 -9.78
C ALA A 532 -3.37 1.97 -10.80
N VAL A 533 -3.75 2.04 -12.09
CA VAL A 533 -3.01 1.38 -13.18
C VAL A 533 -1.59 1.95 -13.27
N ALA A 534 -1.41 3.27 -13.17
CA ALA A 534 -0.10 3.90 -13.14
C ALA A 534 0.74 3.50 -11.91
N ALA A 535 0.10 3.35 -10.74
CA ALA A 535 0.75 2.81 -9.55
C ALA A 535 1.20 1.34 -9.76
N ALA A 536 0.32 0.50 -10.33
CA ALA A 536 0.65 -0.88 -10.67
C ALA A 536 1.81 -0.95 -11.69
N ALA A 537 1.80 -0.09 -12.73
CA ALA A 537 2.84 -0.03 -13.73
C ALA A 537 4.23 0.29 -13.14
N ARG A 538 4.29 1.09 -12.07
CA ARG A 538 5.55 1.37 -11.35
C ARG A 538 6.06 0.18 -10.55
N GLU A 539 5.17 -0.72 -10.09
CA GLU A 539 5.54 -1.85 -9.24
C GLU A 539 5.80 -3.14 -10.03
N VAL A 540 5.00 -3.40 -11.07
CA VAL A 540 5.05 -4.66 -11.84
C VAL A 540 5.45 -4.46 -13.30
N GLY A 541 5.63 -3.23 -13.75
CA GLY A 541 5.92 -2.86 -15.14
C GLY A 541 4.67 -2.50 -15.93
N ILE A 542 4.83 -1.67 -16.98
CA ILE A 542 3.71 -1.11 -17.76
C ILE A 542 2.93 -2.17 -18.54
N LYS A 543 3.62 -3.12 -19.20
CA LYS A 543 2.97 -4.17 -20.01
C LYS A 543 2.08 -5.09 -19.17
N PRO A 544 2.54 -5.67 -18.03
CA PRO A 544 1.67 -6.45 -17.14
C PRO A 544 0.51 -5.65 -16.57
N ALA A 545 0.72 -4.38 -16.19
CA ALA A 545 -0.33 -3.54 -15.63
C ALA A 545 -1.46 -3.27 -16.63
N LEU A 546 -1.12 -2.93 -17.87
CA LEU A 546 -2.11 -2.71 -18.94
C LEU A 546 -2.83 -3.99 -19.33
N LEU A 547 -2.11 -5.10 -19.50
CA LEU A 547 -2.73 -6.39 -19.80
C LEU A 547 -3.73 -6.80 -18.73
N TYR A 548 -3.38 -6.57 -17.46
CA TYR A 548 -4.26 -6.86 -16.34
C TYR A 548 -5.49 -5.95 -16.35
N ALA A 549 -5.34 -4.65 -16.58
CA ALA A 549 -6.46 -3.72 -16.65
C ALA A 549 -7.48 -4.11 -17.74
N VAL A 550 -6.98 -4.55 -18.91
CA VAL A 550 -7.83 -5.05 -20.01
C VAL A 550 -8.53 -6.36 -19.61
N ALA A 551 -7.80 -7.30 -19.04
CA ALA A 551 -8.35 -8.58 -18.60
C ALA A 551 -9.41 -8.41 -17.50
N GLU A 552 -9.18 -7.47 -16.57
CA GLU A 552 -10.10 -7.13 -15.50
C GLU A 552 -11.39 -6.52 -16.03
N THR A 553 -11.29 -5.59 -16.98
CA THR A 553 -12.46 -4.97 -17.62
C THR A 553 -13.26 -6.00 -18.42
N ALA A 554 -12.60 -6.88 -19.17
CA ALA A 554 -13.28 -7.97 -19.88
C ALA A 554 -13.94 -8.96 -18.91
N GLY A 555 -13.26 -9.33 -17.82
CA GLY A 555 -13.82 -10.17 -16.76
C GLY A 555 -15.02 -9.52 -16.06
N ALA A 556 -14.98 -8.21 -15.86
CA ALA A 556 -16.09 -7.44 -15.28
C ALA A 556 -17.34 -7.43 -16.21
N LEU A 557 -17.14 -7.32 -17.52
CA LEU A 557 -18.23 -7.45 -18.50
C LEU A 557 -18.86 -8.84 -18.45
N LEU A 558 -18.06 -9.89 -18.44
CA LEU A 558 -18.55 -11.25 -18.31
C LEU A 558 -19.32 -11.46 -16.99
N LEU A 559 -18.80 -10.92 -15.89
CA LEU A 559 -19.48 -10.97 -14.59
C LEU A 559 -20.79 -10.18 -14.61
N CYS A 560 -20.82 -9.03 -15.27
CA CYS A 560 -22.02 -8.21 -15.47
C CYS A 560 -23.12 -9.02 -16.21
N TYR A 561 -22.77 -9.69 -17.31
CA TYR A 561 -23.69 -10.54 -18.07
C TYR A 561 -24.20 -11.70 -17.22
N LEU A 562 -23.28 -12.40 -16.55
CA LEU A 562 -23.62 -13.52 -15.68
C LEU A 562 -24.62 -13.10 -14.59
N VAL A 563 -24.37 -11.98 -13.91
CA VAL A 563 -25.24 -11.44 -12.86
C VAL A 563 -26.60 -11.06 -13.43
N TYR A 564 -26.65 -10.41 -14.58
CA TYR A 564 -27.90 -10.05 -15.24
C TYR A 564 -28.74 -11.27 -15.60
N PHE A 565 -28.16 -12.32 -16.16
CA PHE A 565 -28.87 -13.55 -16.51
C PHE A 565 -29.31 -14.32 -15.25
N LEU A 566 -28.44 -14.42 -14.24
CA LEU A 566 -28.78 -15.12 -12.99
C LEU A 566 -29.91 -14.42 -12.22
N THR A 567 -29.94 -13.10 -12.19
CA THR A 567 -31.04 -12.33 -11.57
C THR A 567 -32.35 -12.46 -12.34
N GLY A 568 -32.29 -12.88 -13.61
CA GLY A 568 -33.46 -13.23 -14.41
C GLY A 568 -34.15 -14.54 -14.04
N LEU A 569 -33.42 -15.45 -13.41
CA LEU A 569 -33.93 -16.75 -12.94
C LEU A 569 -34.67 -16.65 -11.58
N GLY A 570 -34.74 -15.47 -11.01
CA GLY A 570 -35.38 -15.18 -9.72
C GLY A 570 -34.34 -14.76 -8.66
N ALA A 571 -34.69 -13.71 -7.90
CA ALA A 571 -33.74 -13.14 -6.90
C ALA A 571 -33.35 -14.14 -5.80
N SER A 572 -34.18 -15.14 -5.49
CA SER A 572 -33.91 -16.20 -4.54
C SER A 572 -32.77 -17.17 -4.99
N ALA A 573 -32.55 -17.29 -6.32
CA ALA A 573 -31.50 -18.15 -6.88
C ALA A 573 -30.18 -17.41 -7.16
N ALA A 574 -30.21 -16.10 -7.35
CA ALA A 574 -29.05 -15.31 -7.74
C ALA A 574 -28.01 -15.17 -6.60
N LEU A 575 -28.44 -14.87 -5.38
CA LEU A 575 -27.56 -14.72 -4.22
C LEU A 575 -26.82 -16.02 -3.84
N PRO A 576 -27.49 -17.19 -3.72
CA PRO A 576 -26.80 -18.44 -3.44
C PRO A 576 -25.92 -18.91 -4.62
N LEU A 577 -26.25 -18.56 -5.88
CA LEU A 577 -25.43 -18.92 -7.04
C LEU A 577 -24.16 -18.05 -7.13
N ILE A 578 -24.26 -16.75 -6.84
CA ILE A 578 -23.09 -15.87 -6.70
C ILE A 578 -22.23 -16.34 -5.52
N ALA A 579 -22.83 -16.67 -4.39
CA ALA A 579 -22.15 -17.26 -3.25
C ALA A 579 -21.54 -18.63 -3.60
N ALA A 580 -22.22 -19.48 -4.39
CA ALA A 580 -21.72 -20.76 -4.86
C ALA A 580 -20.56 -20.61 -5.85
N VAL A 581 -20.58 -19.65 -6.77
CA VAL A 581 -19.46 -19.35 -7.67
C VAL A 581 -18.23 -18.87 -6.86
N ILE A 582 -18.45 -18.02 -5.85
CA ILE A 582 -17.39 -17.63 -4.91
C ILE A 582 -16.90 -18.84 -4.09
N LEU A 583 -17.80 -19.67 -3.58
CA LEU A 583 -17.48 -20.88 -2.85
C LEU A 583 -16.79 -21.93 -3.72
N ILE A 584 -17.20 -22.16 -4.96
CA ILE A 584 -16.56 -23.11 -5.89
C ILE A 584 -15.16 -22.63 -6.28
N SER A 585 -14.95 -21.33 -6.46
CA SER A 585 -13.62 -20.77 -6.66
C SER A 585 -12.73 -20.95 -5.42
N VAL A 586 -13.30 -20.88 -4.23
CA VAL A 586 -12.63 -21.12 -2.94
C VAL A 586 -12.37 -22.61 -2.70
N PHE A 587 -13.40 -23.48 -2.89
CA PHE A 587 -13.31 -24.94 -2.65
C PHE A 587 -12.59 -25.70 -3.76
N GLY A 588 -12.68 -25.28 -5.01
CA GLY A 588 -12.01 -25.93 -6.15
C GLY A 588 -10.48 -26.01 -5.99
N ARG A 589 -9.90 -25.20 -5.11
CA ARG A 589 -8.48 -25.21 -4.78
C ARG A 589 -8.10 -26.05 -3.58
N THR A 590 -8.92 -26.12 -2.56
CA THR A 590 -8.69 -27.08 -1.47
C THR A 590 -8.66 -28.51 -2.04
N PHE A 591 -9.47 -28.77 -3.07
CA PHE A 591 -9.45 -30.04 -3.80
C PHE A 591 -8.19 -30.24 -4.66
N ARG A 592 -7.72 -29.21 -5.41
CA ARG A 592 -6.46 -29.29 -6.17
C ARG A 592 -5.21 -29.34 -5.28
N ALA A 593 -5.19 -28.62 -4.16
CA ALA A 593 -4.11 -28.70 -3.18
C ALA A 593 -4.01 -30.09 -2.54
N GLY A 594 -5.15 -30.77 -2.33
CA GLY A 594 -5.21 -32.16 -1.85
C GLY A 594 -4.63 -33.17 -2.86
N ILE A 595 -4.83 -32.95 -4.16
CA ILE A 595 -4.31 -33.81 -5.23
C ILE A 595 -2.78 -33.60 -5.41
N HIS A 596 -2.29 -32.37 -5.36
CA HIS A 596 -0.85 -32.10 -5.41
C HIS A 596 -0.10 -32.62 -4.18
N ARG A 597 -0.70 -32.58 -3.00
CA ARG A 597 -0.14 -33.14 -1.79
C ARG A 597 -0.02 -34.68 -1.84
N LYS A 598 -0.98 -35.36 -2.48
CA LYS A 598 -0.90 -36.81 -2.74
C LYS A 598 0.19 -37.16 -3.76
N ARG A 599 0.39 -36.34 -4.80
CA ARG A 599 1.48 -36.54 -5.80
C ARG A 599 2.87 -36.27 -5.21
N GLY A 600 3.04 -35.21 -4.40
CA GLY A 600 4.30 -34.91 -3.72
C GLY A 600 4.72 -36.01 -2.73
N ASN A 601 3.78 -36.54 -1.93
CA ASN A 601 4.03 -37.64 -1.02
C ASN A 601 4.31 -38.98 -1.75
N PHE A 602 3.77 -39.16 -2.96
CA PHE A 602 4.06 -40.34 -3.78
C PHE A 602 5.46 -40.28 -4.38
N ALA A 603 5.89 -39.10 -4.85
CA ALA A 603 7.24 -38.88 -5.35
C ALA A 603 8.32 -39.01 -4.26
N GLN A 604 8.06 -38.50 -3.04
CA GLN A 604 8.96 -38.71 -1.90
C GLN A 604 9.04 -40.16 -1.41
N LYS A 605 7.95 -40.93 -1.53
CA LYS A 605 7.97 -42.37 -1.22
C LYS A 605 8.74 -43.19 -2.27
N LEU A 606 8.72 -42.78 -3.52
CA LEU A 606 9.54 -43.38 -4.60
C LEU A 606 11.04 -43.10 -4.41
N HIS A 607 11.41 -41.87 -4.00
CA HIS A 607 12.81 -41.49 -3.72
C HIS A 607 13.40 -42.12 -2.44
N ARG A 608 12.56 -42.60 -1.52
CA ARG A 608 13.03 -43.36 -0.34
C ARG A 608 13.11 -44.88 -0.55
N ARG A 609 12.69 -45.38 -1.73
CA ARG A 609 12.74 -46.79 -2.10
C ARG A 609 13.73 -47.10 -3.25
N ALA A 610 14.32 -46.08 -3.84
CA ALA A 610 15.49 -46.14 -4.69
C ALA A 610 16.75 -45.70 -3.91
#